data_29b935b8e74dc258b174117b69b78762
#
_entry.id   29b935b8e74dc258b174117b69b78762
#
_cell.length_a   1.000
_cell.length_b   1.000
_cell.length_c   1.000
_cell.angle_alpha   90.00
_cell.angle_beta   90.00
_cell.angle_gamma   90.00
#
_symmetry.space_group_name_H-M   'P 1'
#
loop_
_entity.id
_entity.type
_entity.pdbx_description
1 polymer ?
#
loop_
_entity_poly.entity_id
_entity_poly.type
_entity_poly.pdbx_seq_one_letter_code
_entity_poly.pdbx_strand_id
1 'polypeptide(L)'
;MTLTAADLHARGEDFATFWREYHLCTLTTLRRDGTPHVVPVGVTLDLDTATARVITSGTSAKARHVRAAGEQGARVAVSQVDRGRWSTLEGVARVRDDAASVADAEARYAARYRTPRENPARVVIEIDVTRVLGSR
;
A
#
# COMPACT_ATOMS: atom_id res chain seq x y z
N MET A 1 3.14 -15.56 -5.73
CA MET A 1 3.38 -16.05 -4.36
C MET A 1 3.66 -14.86 -3.45
N THR A 2 2.97 -14.80 -2.34
CA THR A 2 3.10 -13.71 -1.36
C THR A 2 4.39 -13.90 -0.55
N LEU A 3 5.08 -12.82 -0.23
CA LEU A 3 6.20 -12.85 0.70
C LEU A 3 5.67 -13.09 2.12
N THR A 4 6.55 -13.57 2.99
CA THR A 4 6.24 -13.82 4.39
C THR A 4 6.82 -12.72 5.28
N ALA A 5 6.40 -12.70 6.56
CA ALA A 5 7.03 -11.84 7.56
C ALA A 5 8.54 -12.07 7.62
N ALA A 6 8.97 -13.33 7.58
CA ALA A 6 10.39 -13.66 7.61
C ALA A 6 11.15 -13.05 6.43
N ASP A 7 10.55 -13.06 5.23
CA ASP A 7 11.16 -12.46 4.04
C ASP A 7 11.38 -10.96 4.22
N LEU A 8 10.39 -10.26 4.77
CA LEU A 8 10.51 -8.81 4.98
C LEU A 8 11.48 -8.47 6.12
N HIS A 9 11.43 -9.20 7.23
CA HIS A 9 12.36 -8.98 8.35
C HIS A 9 13.81 -9.26 7.93
N ALA A 10 14.03 -10.22 7.03
CA ALA A 10 15.35 -10.54 6.52
C ALA A 10 15.99 -9.40 5.70
N ARG A 11 15.21 -8.42 5.26
CA ARG A 11 15.77 -7.27 4.53
C ARG A 11 16.49 -6.29 5.45
N GLY A 12 16.33 -6.42 6.75
CA GLY A 12 17.11 -5.69 7.72
C GLY A 12 16.49 -4.39 8.21
N GLU A 13 17.20 -3.73 9.13
CA GLU A 13 16.70 -2.58 9.85
C GLU A 13 16.57 -1.33 8.97
N ASP A 14 17.46 -1.15 8.00
CA ASP A 14 17.39 0.01 7.10
C ASP A 14 16.12 -0.01 6.27
N PHE A 15 15.72 -1.18 5.78
CA PHE A 15 14.46 -1.36 5.07
C PHE A 15 13.27 -1.04 5.97
N ALA A 16 13.25 -1.62 7.17
CA ALA A 16 12.16 -1.42 8.13
C ALA A 16 12.03 0.06 8.52
N THR A 17 13.14 0.73 8.79
CA THR A 17 13.17 2.15 9.15
C THR A 17 12.66 3.02 8.01
N PHE A 18 13.09 2.74 6.78
CA PHE A 18 12.68 3.52 5.61
C PHE A 18 11.16 3.48 5.42
N TRP A 19 10.52 2.34 5.69
CA TRP A 19 9.08 2.21 5.59
C TRP A 19 8.33 2.71 6.83
N ARG A 20 9.02 3.08 7.91
CA ARG A 20 8.43 3.74 9.09
C ARG A 20 8.55 5.26 9.01
N GLU A 21 9.63 5.78 8.42
CA GLU A 21 9.83 7.23 8.28
C GLU A 21 8.74 7.84 7.39
N TYR A 22 8.47 9.12 7.61
CA TYR A 22 7.51 9.87 6.82
C TYR A 22 8.05 10.05 5.39
N HIS A 23 7.48 9.31 4.44
CA HIS A 23 7.75 9.49 3.02
C HIS A 23 6.45 9.36 2.25
N LEU A 24 6.21 10.29 1.32
CA LEU A 24 5.11 10.13 0.39
C LEU A 24 5.51 9.08 -0.65
N CYS A 25 4.52 8.34 -1.12
CA CYS A 25 4.70 7.26 -2.06
C CYS A 25 3.86 7.51 -3.30
N THR A 26 4.09 6.74 -4.35
CA THR A 26 3.17 6.63 -5.48
C THR A 26 2.54 5.26 -5.48
N LEU A 27 1.28 5.19 -5.90
CA LEU A 27 0.57 3.94 -6.16
C LEU A 27 0.29 3.85 -7.64
N THR A 28 0.73 2.75 -8.25
CA THR A 28 0.42 2.43 -9.64
C THR A 28 -0.64 1.35 -9.67
N THR A 29 -1.75 1.65 -10.32
CA THR A 29 -2.81 0.69 -10.64
C THR A 29 -2.97 0.64 -12.16
N LEU A 30 -3.67 -0.36 -12.67
CA LEU A 30 -3.92 -0.48 -14.10
C LEU A 30 -5.38 -0.15 -14.40
N ARG A 31 -5.57 0.67 -15.43
CA ARG A 31 -6.90 0.91 -16.01
C ARG A 31 -7.36 -0.34 -16.73
N ARG A 32 -8.63 -0.40 -17.07
CA ARG A 32 -9.23 -1.55 -17.75
C ARG A 32 -8.53 -1.85 -19.08
N ASP A 33 -8.03 -0.83 -19.78
CA ASP A 33 -7.30 -0.99 -21.05
C ASP A 33 -5.82 -1.37 -20.84
N GLY A 34 -5.38 -1.56 -19.59
CA GLY A 34 -4.01 -1.93 -19.26
C GLY A 34 -3.05 -0.76 -19.11
N THR A 35 -3.51 0.47 -19.33
CA THR A 35 -2.62 1.63 -19.15
C THR A 35 -2.44 1.96 -17.66
N PRO A 36 -1.24 2.37 -17.26
CA PRO A 36 -0.96 2.65 -15.85
C PRO A 36 -1.59 3.98 -15.39
N HIS A 37 -2.06 3.96 -14.14
CA HIS A 37 -2.54 5.15 -13.42
C HIS A 37 -1.65 5.30 -12.20
N VAL A 38 -0.97 6.44 -12.06
CA VAL A 38 -0.01 6.69 -10.99
C VAL A 38 -0.43 7.94 -10.23
N VAL A 39 -0.61 7.81 -8.92
CA VAL A 39 -0.99 8.93 -8.05
C VAL A 39 -0.21 8.89 -6.75
N PRO A 40 0.03 10.06 -6.11
CA PRO A 40 0.67 10.11 -4.80
C PRO A 40 -0.27 9.59 -3.72
N VAL A 41 0.27 8.84 -2.78
CA VAL A 41 -0.46 8.24 -1.65
C VAL A 41 0.44 8.16 -0.42
N GLY A 42 -0.18 7.98 0.75
CA GLY A 42 0.50 7.48 1.94
C GLY A 42 0.35 5.97 2.00
N VAL A 43 1.43 5.27 2.35
CA VAL A 43 1.45 3.81 2.45
C VAL A 43 1.95 3.40 3.82
N THR A 44 1.33 2.40 4.41
CA THR A 44 1.87 1.76 5.61
C THR A 44 2.22 0.31 5.28
N LEU A 45 3.32 -0.17 5.85
CA LEU A 45 3.77 -1.54 5.65
C LEU A 45 3.80 -2.27 6.98
N ASP A 46 3.07 -3.38 7.05
CA ASP A 46 3.09 -4.31 8.16
C ASP A 46 4.05 -5.45 7.82
N LEU A 47 5.22 -5.44 8.46
CA LEU A 47 6.24 -6.46 8.24
C LEU A 47 5.79 -7.84 8.73
N ASP A 48 4.93 -7.89 9.74
CA ASP A 48 4.52 -9.16 10.34
C ASP A 48 3.52 -9.94 9.48
N THR A 49 2.84 -9.25 8.56
CA THR A 49 1.89 -9.90 7.65
C THR A 49 2.26 -9.71 6.19
N ALA A 50 3.35 -9.00 5.89
CA ALA A 50 3.76 -8.62 4.54
C ALA A 50 2.61 -7.94 3.78
N THR A 51 1.92 -7.02 4.46
CA THR A 51 0.77 -6.31 3.93
C THR A 51 1.03 -4.81 3.90
N ALA A 52 0.87 -4.20 2.73
CA ALA A 52 0.87 -2.74 2.61
C ALA A 52 -0.56 -2.24 2.51
N ARG A 53 -0.83 -1.05 3.03
CA ARG A 53 -2.17 -0.47 3.06
C ARG A 53 -2.17 0.96 2.58
N VAL A 54 -3.20 1.30 1.82
CA VAL A 54 -3.47 2.66 1.33
C VAL A 54 -4.93 2.98 1.68
N ILE A 55 -5.17 4.09 2.39
CA ILE A 55 -6.53 4.55 2.64
C ILE A 55 -6.95 5.53 1.54
N THR A 56 -8.20 5.45 1.12
CA THR A 56 -8.73 6.30 0.06
C THR A 56 -10.26 6.33 0.14
N SER A 57 -10.88 7.25 -0.59
CA SER A 57 -12.34 7.23 -0.76
C SER A 57 -12.76 6.05 -1.64
N GLY A 58 -13.88 5.44 -1.32
CA GLY A 58 -14.41 4.30 -2.07
C GLY A 58 -14.74 4.61 -3.52
N THR A 59 -14.89 5.89 -3.88
CA THR A 59 -15.19 6.35 -5.23
C THR A 59 -13.95 6.77 -6.02
N SER A 60 -12.75 6.69 -5.42
CA SER A 60 -11.52 7.09 -6.11
C SER A 60 -11.21 6.17 -7.29
N ALA A 61 -10.47 6.70 -8.28
CA ALA A 61 -10.09 5.90 -9.46
C ALA A 61 -9.28 4.67 -9.05
N LYS A 62 -8.34 4.81 -8.12
CA LYS A 62 -7.52 3.69 -7.65
C LYS A 62 -8.35 2.60 -6.99
N ALA A 63 -9.37 2.97 -6.20
CA ALA A 63 -10.28 1.99 -5.60
C ALA A 63 -11.10 1.25 -6.68
N ARG A 64 -11.58 1.99 -7.68
CA ARG A 64 -12.33 1.39 -8.79
C ARG A 64 -11.47 0.41 -9.58
N HIS A 65 -10.21 0.77 -9.86
CA HIS A 65 -9.30 -0.11 -10.59
C HIS A 65 -9.07 -1.43 -9.86
N VAL A 66 -8.87 -1.34 -8.54
CA VAL A 66 -8.64 -2.54 -7.72
C VAL A 66 -9.90 -3.41 -7.65
N ARG A 67 -11.08 -2.79 -7.44
CA ARG A 67 -12.35 -3.52 -7.39
C ARG A 67 -12.66 -4.24 -8.69
N ALA A 68 -12.30 -3.66 -9.82
CA ALA A 68 -12.57 -4.25 -11.13
C ALA A 68 -11.91 -5.62 -11.32
N ALA A 69 -10.82 -5.89 -10.60
CA ALA A 69 -10.12 -7.17 -10.67
C ALA A 69 -10.79 -8.27 -9.84
N GLY A 70 -11.75 -7.93 -8.97
CA GLY A 70 -12.48 -8.90 -8.16
C GLY A 70 -11.62 -9.54 -7.06
N GLU A 71 -12.07 -10.70 -6.57
CA GLU A 71 -11.43 -11.37 -5.44
C GLU A 71 -10.04 -11.92 -5.76
N GLN A 72 -9.73 -12.17 -7.01
CA GLN A 72 -8.38 -12.59 -7.39
C GLN A 72 -7.36 -11.47 -7.19
N GLY A 73 -7.82 -10.24 -7.10
CA GLY A 73 -7.00 -9.07 -6.82
C GLY A 73 -6.36 -8.44 -8.04
N ALA A 74 -5.95 -7.19 -7.88
CA ALA A 74 -5.31 -6.39 -8.92
C ALA A 74 -3.80 -6.33 -8.67
N ARG A 75 -3.00 -6.43 -9.72
CA ARG A 75 -1.57 -6.20 -9.64
C ARG A 75 -1.32 -4.71 -9.49
N VAL A 76 -0.53 -4.35 -8.48
CA VAL A 76 -0.21 -2.96 -8.15
C VAL A 76 1.25 -2.84 -7.73
N ALA A 77 1.72 -1.60 -7.67
CA ALA A 77 3.02 -1.29 -7.11
C ALA A 77 2.94 0.02 -6.33
N VAL A 78 3.63 0.07 -5.19
CA VAL A 78 3.85 1.30 -4.44
C VAL A 78 5.34 1.57 -4.37
N SER A 79 5.74 2.83 -4.50
CA SER A 79 7.15 3.20 -4.53
C SER A 79 7.37 4.49 -3.77
N GLN A 80 8.51 4.55 -3.08
CA GLN A 80 8.96 5.76 -2.41
C GLN A 80 10.42 6.01 -2.72
N VAL A 81 10.80 7.27 -2.75
CA VAL A 81 12.16 7.69 -3.04
C VAL A 81 12.54 8.87 -2.16
N ASP A 82 13.75 8.82 -1.61
CA ASP A 82 14.36 9.93 -0.90
C ASP A 82 15.81 10.00 -1.33
N ARG A 83 16.06 10.81 -2.37
CA ARG A 83 17.38 10.95 -2.99
C ARG A 83 17.86 9.58 -3.50
N GLY A 84 19.01 9.08 -3.00
CA GLY A 84 19.55 7.79 -3.40
C GLY A 84 18.89 6.58 -2.77
N ARG A 85 18.04 6.78 -1.76
CA ARG A 85 17.28 5.68 -1.14
C ARG A 85 15.95 5.52 -1.85
N TRP A 86 15.62 4.32 -2.23
CA TRP A 86 14.31 4.04 -2.81
C TRP A 86 13.88 2.61 -2.52
N SER A 87 12.59 2.38 -2.50
CA SER A 87 12.02 1.06 -2.29
C SER A 87 10.67 0.97 -2.99
N THR A 88 10.44 -0.14 -3.67
CA THR A 88 9.18 -0.44 -4.35
C THR A 88 8.65 -1.76 -3.83
N LEU A 89 7.35 -1.79 -3.52
CA LEU A 89 6.64 -3.01 -3.16
C LEU A 89 5.68 -3.32 -4.32
N GLU A 90 5.84 -4.49 -4.91
CA GLU A 90 4.85 -5.00 -5.87
C GLU A 90 3.95 -5.99 -5.15
N GLY A 91 2.71 -6.05 -5.55
CA GLY A 91 1.79 -6.96 -4.89
C GLY A 91 0.44 -7.08 -5.56
N VAL A 92 -0.44 -7.79 -4.86
CA VAL A 92 -1.82 -8.04 -5.27
C VAL A 92 -2.74 -7.33 -4.31
N ALA A 93 -3.60 -6.46 -4.82
CA ALA A 93 -4.43 -5.57 -4.04
C ALA A 93 -5.90 -5.96 -4.06
N ARG A 94 -6.57 -5.74 -2.93
CA ARG A 94 -8.01 -5.87 -2.78
C ARG A 94 -8.53 -4.71 -1.97
N VAL A 95 -9.77 -4.30 -2.23
CA VAL A 95 -10.42 -3.26 -1.43
C VAL A 95 -11.16 -3.92 -0.27
N ARG A 96 -10.96 -3.38 0.92
CA ARG A 96 -11.74 -3.73 2.11
C ARG A 96 -12.52 -2.49 2.57
N ASP A 97 -13.81 -2.67 2.87
CA ASP A 97 -14.67 -1.57 3.28
C ASP A 97 -15.33 -1.80 4.64
N ASP A 98 -15.05 -2.93 5.28
CA ASP A 98 -15.57 -3.21 6.61
C ASP A 98 -14.94 -2.28 7.65
N ALA A 99 -15.72 -1.95 8.68
CA ALA A 99 -15.32 -0.96 9.68
C ALA A 99 -14.01 -1.31 10.39
N ALA A 100 -13.78 -2.59 10.70
CA ALA A 100 -12.58 -3.02 11.40
C ALA A 100 -11.31 -2.83 10.55
N SER A 101 -11.35 -3.23 9.27
CA SER A 101 -10.23 -3.06 8.36
C SER A 101 -9.91 -1.59 8.12
N VAL A 102 -10.92 -0.76 7.96
CA VAL A 102 -10.75 0.69 7.76
C VAL A 102 -10.15 1.34 9.00
N ALA A 103 -10.67 1.01 10.20
CA ALA A 103 -10.17 1.58 11.45
C ALA A 103 -8.70 1.20 11.70
N ASP A 104 -8.32 -0.04 11.45
CA ASP A 104 -6.94 -0.50 11.58
C ASP A 104 -6.02 0.25 10.62
N ALA A 105 -6.44 0.40 9.37
CA ALA A 105 -5.67 1.12 8.36
C ALA A 105 -5.51 2.61 8.70
N GLU A 106 -6.54 3.24 9.26
CA GLU A 106 -6.49 4.63 9.72
C GLU A 106 -5.50 4.80 10.87
N ALA A 107 -5.48 3.87 11.82
CA ALA A 107 -4.55 3.90 12.94
C ALA A 107 -3.10 3.76 12.46
N ARG A 108 -2.83 2.88 11.52
CA ARG A 108 -1.49 2.72 10.93
C ARG A 108 -1.06 3.95 10.16
N TYR A 109 -1.96 4.54 9.39
CA TYR A 109 -1.72 5.79 8.68
C TYR A 109 -1.37 6.92 9.64
N ALA A 110 -2.13 7.05 10.74
CA ALA A 110 -1.88 8.08 11.75
C ALA A 110 -0.49 7.94 12.39
N ALA A 111 -0.04 6.70 12.60
CA ALA A 111 1.26 6.43 13.21
C ALA A 111 2.43 6.83 12.30
N ARG A 112 2.29 6.68 10.98
CA ARG A 112 3.36 7.04 10.03
C ARG A 112 3.29 8.50 9.58
N TYR A 113 2.10 9.03 9.38
CA TYR A 113 1.87 10.34 8.78
C TYR A 113 1.22 11.31 9.75
N ARG A 114 -0.08 11.25 9.87
CA ARG A 114 -0.90 12.09 10.76
C ARG A 114 -2.31 11.52 10.81
N THR A 115 -3.09 11.96 11.79
CA THR A 115 -4.50 11.59 11.87
C THR A 115 -5.21 12.02 10.57
N PRO A 116 -5.83 11.09 9.83
CA PRO A 116 -6.54 11.44 8.60
C PRO A 116 -7.82 12.22 8.92
N ARG A 117 -8.26 13.02 7.94
CA ARG A 117 -9.57 13.68 8.06
C ARG A 117 -10.67 12.64 8.12
N GLU A 118 -11.75 12.97 8.84
CA GLU A 118 -12.91 12.11 8.86
C GLU A 118 -13.48 11.94 7.45
N ASN A 119 -13.74 10.68 7.05
CA ASN A 119 -14.30 10.37 5.75
C ASN A 119 -15.13 9.09 5.85
N PRO A 120 -16.47 9.21 5.92
CA PRO A 120 -17.33 8.02 6.05
C PRO A 120 -17.34 7.12 4.83
N ALA A 121 -16.86 7.61 3.68
CA ALA A 121 -16.73 6.81 2.46
C ALA A 121 -15.37 6.15 2.32
N ARG A 122 -14.53 6.20 3.36
CA ARG A 122 -13.17 5.65 3.31
C ARG A 122 -13.18 4.13 3.20
N VAL A 123 -12.28 3.66 2.35
CA VAL A 123 -11.96 2.24 2.21
C VAL A 123 -10.45 2.07 2.35
N VAL A 124 -10.00 0.82 2.48
CA VAL A 124 -8.57 0.51 2.47
C VAL A 124 -8.26 -0.40 1.28
N ILE A 125 -7.19 -0.08 0.58
CA ILE A 125 -6.59 -0.96 -0.41
C ILE A 125 -5.52 -1.76 0.32
N GLU A 126 -5.76 -3.06 0.49
CA GLU A 126 -4.80 -3.97 1.12
C GLU A 126 -3.99 -4.65 0.02
N ILE A 127 -2.68 -4.63 0.18
CA ILE A 127 -1.75 -5.16 -0.82
C ILE A 127 -0.94 -6.28 -0.18
N ASP A 128 -1.13 -7.50 -0.70
CA ASP A 128 -0.27 -8.62 -0.34
C ASP A 128 1.04 -8.47 -1.12
N VAL A 129 2.12 -8.21 -0.41
CA VAL A 129 3.42 -7.93 -1.05
C VAL A 129 4.00 -9.22 -1.62
N THR A 130 4.36 -9.18 -2.91
CA THR A 130 4.92 -10.33 -3.62
C THR A 130 6.37 -10.14 -4.02
N ARG A 131 6.84 -8.88 -4.09
CA ARG A 131 8.22 -8.57 -4.48
C ARG A 131 8.63 -7.23 -3.90
N VAL A 132 9.89 -7.13 -3.51
CA VAL A 132 10.51 -5.88 -3.04
C VAL A 132 11.67 -5.55 -3.93
N LEU A 133 11.74 -4.29 -4.40
CA LEU A 133 12.84 -3.76 -5.19
C LEU A 133 13.42 -2.56 -4.44
N GLY A 134 14.68 -2.22 -4.72
CA GLY A 134 15.25 -0.97 -4.27
C GLY A 134 16.55 -1.09 -3.51
N SER A 135 17.05 0.08 -3.09
CA SER A 135 18.29 0.20 -2.32
C SER A 135 18.06 0.01 -0.83
N ARG A 136 16.80 -0.09 -0.38
CA ARG A 136 16.40 -0.28 1.02
C ARG A 136 15.41 -1.41 1.16
#